data_e6227e14d29717a1968b062d07b6cdae
#
_entry.id   e6227e14d29717a1968b062d07b6cdae
#
_cell.length_a   1.000
_cell.length_b   1.000
_cell.length_c   1.000
_cell.angle_alpha   90.00
_cell.angle_beta   90.00
_cell.angle_gamma   90.00
#
_symmetry.space_group_name_H-M   'P 1'
#
loop_
_entity.id
_entity.type
_entity.pdbx_description
1 polymer ?
#
loop_
_entity_poly.entity_id
_entity_poly.type
_entity_poly.pdbx_seq_one_letter_code
_entity_poly.pdbx_strand_id
1 'polypeptide(L)'
;MKKKQLEEEYNDCWIYILLLTTLTILIQSIKSYKFQLMGSYIGYNIFLIPGTYFLTNYICKKDDYKKAMAAIAISAVIFVGFIVTMEFAMGKGLVLSNLLGDFFGYVVSQIVNLTIYVFLLNNTRSPYALVYLNYLFSLVIYYMIYTLMYLYQVIQDGYWNKYFITIGIEILICLPIAYIDKQIKRGR
;
A
#
# COMPACT_ATOMS: atom_id res chain seq x y z
N MET A 1 21.47 -13.79 27.68
CA MET A 1 20.86 -14.24 26.42
C MET A 1 19.55 -13.53 26.06
N LYS A 2 18.54 -13.45 26.93
CA LYS A 2 17.25 -12.79 26.63
C LYS A 2 17.34 -11.32 26.18
N LYS A 3 18.21 -10.50 26.78
CA LYS A 3 18.32 -9.07 26.44
C LYS A 3 18.87 -8.85 25.02
N LYS A 4 19.84 -9.65 24.59
CA LYS A 4 20.43 -9.58 23.24
C LYS A 4 19.44 -10.03 22.16
N GLN A 5 18.63 -11.06 22.44
CA GLN A 5 17.55 -11.50 21.53
C GLN A 5 16.45 -10.42 21.40
N LEU A 6 16.07 -9.74 22.49
CA LEU A 6 15.10 -8.64 22.46
C LEU A 6 15.63 -7.42 21.67
N GLU A 7 16.91 -7.11 21.75
CA GLU A 7 17.54 -6.04 20.99
C GLU A 7 17.64 -6.36 19.49
N GLU A 8 17.93 -7.61 19.13
CA GLU A 8 17.94 -8.07 17.73
C GLU A 8 16.52 -8.06 17.13
N GLU A 9 15.54 -8.54 17.87
CA GLU A 9 14.14 -8.57 17.47
C GLU A 9 13.54 -7.16 17.33
N TYR A 10 13.95 -6.21 18.16
CA TYR A 10 13.56 -4.81 18.10
C TYR A 10 14.18 -4.09 16.89
N ASN A 11 15.45 -4.34 16.61
CA ASN A 11 16.14 -3.76 15.45
C ASN A 11 15.52 -4.19 14.12
N ASP A 12 15.11 -5.44 13.99
CA ASP A 12 14.48 -5.95 12.76
C ASP A 12 13.15 -5.26 12.43
N CYS A 13 12.34 -4.95 13.44
CA CYS A 13 11.05 -4.30 13.23
C CYS A 13 11.21 -2.90 12.63
N TRP A 14 12.19 -2.12 13.07
CA TRP A 14 12.47 -0.78 12.55
C TRP A 14 12.90 -0.77 11.10
N ILE A 15 13.63 -1.79 10.65
CA ILE A 15 14.00 -1.94 9.24
C ILE A 15 12.76 -2.05 8.35
N TYR A 16 11.77 -2.85 8.76
CA TYR A 16 10.54 -3.00 7.97
C TYR A 16 9.66 -1.75 7.99
N ILE A 17 9.61 -1.02 9.13
CA ILE A 17 8.94 0.28 9.21
C ILE A 17 9.62 1.28 8.26
N LEU A 18 10.94 1.33 8.26
CA LEU A 18 11.72 2.18 7.36
C LEU A 18 11.45 1.82 5.89
N LEU A 19 11.44 0.53 5.55
CA LEU A 19 11.14 0.06 4.19
C LEU A 19 9.72 0.44 3.77
N LEU A 20 8.72 0.27 4.64
CA LEU A 20 7.34 0.66 4.37
C LEU A 20 7.23 2.16 4.12
N THR A 21 7.87 2.96 4.97
CA THR A 21 7.90 4.42 4.84
C THR A 21 8.58 4.86 3.55
N THR A 22 9.74 4.29 3.24
CA THR A 22 10.47 4.58 2.00
C THR A 22 9.64 4.24 0.78
N LEU A 23 8.99 3.08 0.79
CA LEU A 23 8.13 2.66 -0.32
C LEU A 23 6.94 3.60 -0.49
N THR A 24 6.34 4.06 0.60
CA THR A 24 5.21 5.01 0.58
C THR A 24 5.65 6.37 0.00
N ILE A 25 6.83 6.86 0.37
CA ILE A 25 7.42 8.08 -0.20
C ILE A 25 7.70 7.91 -1.71
N LEU A 26 8.27 6.77 -2.11
CA LEU A 26 8.53 6.47 -3.52
C LEU A 26 7.25 6.44 -4.35
N ILE A 27 6.18 5.83 -3.84
CA ILE A 27 4.86 5.81 -4.49
C ILE A 27 4.41 7.23 -4.81
N GLN A 28 4.54 8.15 -3.87
CA GLN A 28 4.14 9.54 -4.08
C GLN A 28 5.08 10.29 -5.03
N SER A 29 6.37 10.05 -4.93
CA SER A 29 7.38 10.70 -5.80
C SER A 29 7.21 10.33 -7.28
N ILE A 30 6.85 9.07 -7.56
CA ILE A 30 6.70 8.59 -8.94
C ILE A 30 5.27 8.71 -9.49
N LYS A 31 4.30 9.16 -8.69
CA LYS A 31 2.90 9.31 -9.07
C LYS A 31 2.70 10.24 -10.29
N SER A 32 3.55 11.24 -10.43
CA SER A 32 3.52 12.18 -11.56
C SER A 32 4.00 11.57 -12.87
N TYR A 33 4.82 10.53 -12.81
CA TYR A 33 5.29 9.83 -14.01
C TYR A 33 4.21 8.84 -14.46
N LYS A 34 3.83 8.97 -15.74
CA LYS A 34 2.71 8.20 -16.31
C LYS A 34 3.15 7.51 -17.59
N PHE A 35 2.58 6.35 -17.87
CA PHE A 35 2.65 5.69 -19.15
C PHE A 35 1.26 5.56 -19.77
N GLN A 36 1.18 5.44 -21.08
CA GLN A 36 -0.08 5.28 -21.78
C GLN A 36 -0.36 3.80 -22.05
N LEU A 37 -1.55 3.34 -21.66
CA LEU A 37 -2.03 2.01 -21.96
C LEU A 37 -3.52 2.06 -22.30
N MET A 38 -3.91 1.47 -23.42
CA MET A 38 -5.30 1.41 -23.89
C MET A 38 -6.00 2.79 -23.88
N GLY A 39 -5.28 3.84 -24.29
CA GLY A 39 -5.80 5.21 -24.31
C GLY A 39 -5.86 5.93 -22.97
N SER A 40 -5.46 5.29 -21.87
CA SER A 40 -5.45 5.86 -20.52
C SER A 40 -4.03 6.13 -20.03
N TYR A 41 -3.84 7.24 -19.29
CA TYR A 41 -2.57 7.55 -18.62
C TYR A 41 -2.56 6.96 -17.20
N ILE A 42 -1.63 6.04 -16.94
CA ILE A 42 -1.50 5.29 -15.69
C ILE A 42 -0.19 5.67 -15.01
N GLY A 43 -0.23 5.94 -13.72
CA GLY A 43 0.96 6.28 -12.95
C GLY A 43 1.83 5.05 -12.67
N TYR A 44 3.16 5.22 -12.70
CA TYR A 44 4.10 4.13 -12.35
C TYR A 44 3.99 3.68 -10.89
N ASN A 45 3.40 4.49 -10.02
CA ASN A 45 3.17 4.15 -8.61
C ASN A 45 2.36 2.86 -8.40
N ILE A 46 1.51 2.48 -9.36
CA ILE A 46 0.72 1.24 -9.36
C ILE A 46 1.57 0.00 -9.11
N PHE A 47 2.81 -0.04 -9.60
CA PHE A 47 3.71 -1.20 -9.41
C PHE A 47 4.19 -1.34 -7.97
N LEU A 48 4.16 -0.29 -7.16
CA LEU A 48 4.67 -0.27 -5.79
C LEU A 48 3.57 -0.44 -4.73
N ILE A 49 2.30 -0.14 -5.04
CA ILE A 49 1.20 -0.21 -4.09
C ILE A 49 1.05 -1.61 -3.48
N PRO A 50 1.04 -2.72 -4.25
CA PRO A 50 0.97 -4.06 -3.67
C PRO A 50 2.17 -4.40 -2.76
N GLY A 51 3.33 -3.79 -3.00
CA GLY A 51 4.51 -3.93 -2.15
C GLY A 51 4.29 -3.40 -0.73
N THR A 52 3.51 -2.33 -0.56
CA THR A 52 3.17 -1.81 0.78
C THR A 52 2.28 -2.79 1.54
N TYR A 53 1.31 -3.41 0.89
CA TYR A 53 0.46 -4.44 1.49
C TYR A 53 1.26 -5.67 1.90
N PHE A 54 2.19 -6.10 1.04
CA PHE A 54 3.09 -7.21 1.35
C PHE A 54 3.93 -6.92 2.61
N LEU A 55 4.56 -5.74 2.69
CA LEU A 55 5.38 -5.37 3.86
C LEU A 55 4.55 -5.30 5.14
N THR A 56 3.36 -4.70 5.10
CA THR A 56 2.46 -4.63 6.25
C THR A 56 2.05 -6.01 6.74
N ASN A 57 1.69 -6.91 5.83
CA ASN A 57 1.35 -8.29 6.14
C ASN A 57 2.55 -9.07 6.67
N TYR A 58 3.74 -8.80 6.13
CA TYR A 58 4.98 -9.43 6.59
C TYR A 58 5.32 -9.02 8.03
N ILE A 59 5.18 -7.73 8.37
CA ILE A 59 5.35 -7.22 9.75
C ILE A 59 4.35 -7.93 10.68
N CYS A 60 3.06 -7.99 10.29
CA CYS A 60 2.04 -8.65 11.07
C CYS A 60 2.34 -10.13 11.33
N LYS A 61 2.86 -10.83 10.31
CA LYS A 61 3.19 -12.25 10.41
C LYS A 61 4.43 -12.51 11.26
N LYS A 62 5.44 -11.65 11.16
CA LYS A 62 6.72 -11.80 11.86
C LYS A 62 6.62 -11.40 13.32
N ASP A 63 5.97 -10.28 13.58
CA ASP A 63 5.91 -9.66 14.89
C ASP A 63 4.50 -9.81 15.51
N ASP A 64 3.61 -8.88 15.20
CA ASP A 64 2.20 -8.93 15.58
C ASP A 64 1.35 -7.88 14.85
N TYR A 65 0.03 -7.95 15.06
CA TYR A 65 -0.94 -7.00 14.52
C TYR A 65 -0.69 -5.56 15.01
N LYS A 66 -0.32 -5.39 16.30
CA LYS A 66 -0.11 -4.05 16.90
C LYS A 66 1.10 -3.35 16.29
N LYS A 67 2.20 -4.08 16.05
CA LYS A 67 3.39 -3.53 15.39
C LYS A 67 3.10 -3.18 13.93
N ALA A 68 2.32 -3.98 13.22
CA ALA A 68 1.88 -3.67 11.86
C ALA A 68 1.02 -2.40 11.83
N MET A 69 0.08 -2.24 12.76
CA MET A 69 -0.71 -1.01 12.90
C MET A 69 0.14 0.21 13.24
N ALA A 70 1.12 0.07 14.13
CA ALA A 70 2.07 1.13 14.43
C ALA A 70 2.92 1.52 13.21
N ALA A 71 3.33 0.54 12.40
CA ALA A 71 4.05 0.78 11.15
C ALA A 71 3.21 1.58 10.14
N ILE A 72 1.92 1.25 10.00
CA ILE A 72 0.98 2.02 9.17
C ILE A 72 0.87 3.45 9.68
N ALA A 73 0.68 3.64 10.99
CA ALA A 73 0.52 4.97 11.58
C ALA A 73 1.79 5.84 11.38
N ILE A 74 2.96 5.29 11.66
CA ILE A 74 4.25 5.99 11.48
C ILE A 74 4.46 6.36 10.02
N SER A 75 4.28 5.41 9.10
CA SER A 75 4.43 5.67 7.66
C SER A 75 3.44 6.70 7.15
N ALA A 76 2.21 6.71 7.66
CA ALA A 76 1.18 7.70 7.31
C ALA A 76 1.54 9.11 7.77
N VAL A 77 2.06 9.27 8.98
CA VAL A 77 2.52 10.58 9.50
C VAL A 77 3.68 11.13 8.67
N ILE A 78 4.67 10.28 8.38
CA ILE A 78 5.83 10.68 7.57
C ILE A 78 5.39 11.00 6.13
N PHE A 79 4.47 10.24 5.58
CA PHE A 79 3.88 10.47 4.26
C PHE A 79 3.21 11.85 4.14
N VAL A 80 2.38 12.22 5.13
CA VAL A 80 1.76 13.56 5.19
C VAL A 80 2.85 14.65 5.26
N GLY A 81 3.81 14.49 6.17
CA GLY A 81 4.94 15.42 6.29
C GLY A 81 5.70 15.59 4.97
N PHE A 82 5.95 14.49 4.25
CA PHE A 82 6.61 14.53 2.95
C PHE A 82 5.78 15.28 1.90
N ILE A 83 4.48 15.01 1.78
CA ILE A 83 3.61 15.71 0.80
C ILE A 83 3.58 17.20 1.10
N VAL A 84 3.35 17.58 2.35
CA VAL A 84 3.31 19.00 2.77
C VAL A 84 4.63 19.69 2.42
N THR A 85 5.75 19.08 2.76
CA THR A 85 7.08 19.65 2.47
C THR A 85 7.32 19.81 0.96
N MET A 86 6.94 18.82 0.16
CA MET A 86 7.10 18.86 -1.29
C MET A 86 6.22 19.93 -1.95
N GLU A 87 4.97 20.08 -1.54
CA GLU A 87 4.06 21.10 -2.06
C GLU A 87 4.58 22.52 -1.76
N PHE A 88 5.08 22.74 -0.52
CA PHE A 88 5.73 24.01 -0.17
C PHE A 88 7.02 24.26 -0.97
N ALA A 89 7.89 23.26 -1.10
CA ALA A 89 9.14 23.39 -1.84
C ALA A 89 8.93 23.66 -3.33
N MET A 90 7.84 23.16 -3.92
CA MET A 90 7.49 23.41 -5.31
C MET A 90 6.74 24.73 -5.53
N GLY A 91 6.49 25.51 -4.48
CA GLY A 91 5.71 26.76 -4.56
C GLY A 91 4.24 26.52 -4.96
N LYS A 92 3.76 25.30 -4.86
CA LYS A 92 2.38 24.95 -5.13
C LYS A 92 1.57 25.10 -3.83
N GLY A 93 0.41 25.75 -3.93
CA GLY A 93 -0.53 25.78 -2.79
C GLY A 93 -0.99 24.38 -2.44
N LEU A 94 -1.09 24.09 -1.14
CA LEU A 94 -1.56 22.80 -0.64
C LEU A 94 -3.00 22.57 -1.07
N VAL A 95 -3.22 21.59 -1.95
CA VAL A 95 -4.57 21.17 -2.36
C VAL A 95 -5.06 20.13 -1.36
N LEU A 96 -5.84 20.59 -0.39
CA LEU A 96 -6.28 19.76 0.74
C LEU A 96 -7.03 18.50 0.31
N SER A 97 -7.85 18.58 -0.74
CA SER A 97 -8.56 17.40 -1.27
C SER A 97 -7.61 16.31 -1.77
N ASN A 98 -6.50 16.70 -2.42
CA ASN A 98 -5.50 15.76 -2.91
C ASN A 98 -4.80 15.07 -1.75
N LEU A 99 -4.36 15.86 -0.76
CA LEU A 99 -3.72 15.34 0.44
C LEU A 99 -4.63 14.36 1.19
N LEU A 100 -5.89 14.75 1.42
CA LEU A 100 -6.86 13.91 2.12
C LEU A 100 -7.18 12.63 1.34
N GLY A 101 -7.34 12.71 0.02
CA GLY A 101 -7.59 11.55 -0.84
C GLY A 101 -6.46 10.54 -0.78
N ASP A 102 -5.22 10.99 -0.91
CA ASP A 102 -4.04 10.14 -0.85
C ASP A 102 -3.84 9.55 0.57
N PHE A 103 -4.02 10.38 1.60
CA PHE A 103 -3.88 9.95 3.00
C PHE A 103 -4.94 8.92 3.40
N PHE A 104 -6.22 9.24 3.22
CA PHE A 104 -7.29 8.31 3.59
C PHE A 104 -7.29 7.06 2.70
N GLY A 105 -7.03 7.21 1.41
CA GLY A 105 -6.86 6.07 0.51
C GLY A 105 -5.78 5.11 1.02
N TYR A 106 -4.62 5.63 1.37
CA TYR A 106 -3.53 4.83 1.92
C TYR A 106 -3.90 4.20 3.26
N VAL A 107 -4.28 4.99 4.27
CA VAL A 107 -4.49 4.50 5.63
C VAL A 107 -5.63 3.48 5.69
N VAL A 108 -6.78 3.80 5.09
CA VAL A 108 -7.94 2.90 5.16
C VAL A 108 -7.67 1.61 4.39
N SER A 109 -7.05 1.68 3.20
CA SER A 109 -6.72 0.48 2.45
C SER A 109 -5.72 -0.42 3.19
N GLN A 110 -4.75 0.14 3.90
CA GLN A 110 -3.80 -0.62 4.73
C GLN A 110 -4.49 -1.29 5.92
N ILE A 111 -5.40 -0.58 6.59
CA ILE A 111 -6.17 -1.16 7.70
C ILE A 111 -7.06 -2.31 7.20
N VAL A 112 -7.74 -2.11 6.07
CA VAL A 112 -8.56 -3.17 5.43
C VAL A 112 -7.68 -4.34 5.04
N ASN A 113 -6.53 -4.10 4.40
CA ASN A 113 -5.54 -5.12 4.06
C ASN A 113 -5.16 -5.96 5.29
N LEU A 114 -4.77 -5.30 6.37
CA LEU A 114 -4.31 -5.98 7.57
C LEU A 114 -5.44 -6.79 8.26
N THR A 115 -6.65 -6.22 8.29
CA THR A 115 -7.84 -6.88 8.89
C THR A 115 -8.22 -8.13 8.09
N ILE A 116 -8.30 -8.03 6.77
CA ILE A 116 -8.61 -9.17 5.90
C ILE A 116 -7.49 -10.21 5.98
N TYR A 117 -6.23 -9.77 6.02
CA TYR A 117 -5.09 -10.68 6.14
C TYR A 117 -5.18 -11.54 7.39
N VAL A 118 -5.42 -10.93 8.56
CA VAL A 118 -5.57 -11.66 9.83
C VAL A 118 -6.77 -12.60 9.80
N PHE A 119 -7.91 -12.15 9.26
CA PHE A 119 -9.09 -12.97 9.08
C PHE A 119 -8.81 -14.19 8.19
N LEU A 120 -8.21 -13.99 7.03
CA LEU A 120 -7.91 -15.07 6.10
C LEU A 120 -6.80 -16.01 6.62
N LEU A 121 -5.81 -15.48 7.36
CA LEU A 121 -4.75 -16.27 7.96
C LEU A 121 -5.32 -17.35 8.90
N ASN A 122 -6.39 -17.01 9.60
CA ASN A 122 -7.06 -17.93 10.53
C ASN A 122 -8.04 -18.88 9.83
N ASN A 123 -8.57 -18.52 8.67
CA ASN A 123 -9.67 -19.25 8.02
C ASN A 123 -9.29 -19.95 6.71
N THR A 124 -8.12 -19.66 6.13
CA THR A 124 -7.70 -20.27 4.86
C THR A 124 -6.31 -20.87 4.92
N ARG A 125 -6.13 -22.02 4.26
CA ARG A 125 -4.82 -22.66 4.08
C ARG A 125 -4.15 -22.29 2.75
N SER A 126 -4.88 -21.62 1.86
CA SER A 126 -4.36 -21.25 0.55
C SER A 126 -3.59 -19.94 0.59
N PRO A 127 -2.26 -19.93 0.35
CA PRO A 127 -1.48 -18.71 0.32
C PRO A 127 -1.91 -17.78 -0.83
N TYR A 128 -2.38 -18.33 -1.94
CA TYR A 128 -2.88 -17.53 -3.06
C TYR A 128 -4.18 -16.81 -2.72
N ALA A 129 -5.16 -17.50 -2.12
CA ALA A 129 -6.38 -16.87 -1.69
C ALA A 129 -6.09 -15.75 -0.67
N LEU A 130 -5.14 -15.98 0.24
CA LEU A 130 -4.74 -15.03 1.25
C LEU A 130 -4.17 -13.75 0.66
N VAL A 131 -3.31 -13.84 -0.36
CA VAL A 131 -2.71 -12.67 -1.02
C VAL A 131 -3.71 -12.04 -1.98
N TYR A 132 -4.33 -12.81 -2.87
CA TYR A 132 -5.22 -12.28 -3.90
C TYR A 132 -6.45 -11.59 -3.36
N LEU A 133 -7.21 -12.27 -2.50
CA LEU A 133 -8.45 -11.70 -1.94
C LEU A 133 -8.13 -10.47 -1.10
N ASN A 134 -7.08 -10.57 -0.29
CA ASN A 134 -6.68 -9.48 0.56
C ASN A 134 -6.28 -8.24 -0.25
N TYR A 135 -5.39 -8.39 -1.22
CA TYR A 135 -4.91 -7.26 -2.02
C TYR A 135 -6.00 -6.70 -2.91
N LEU A 136 -6.81 -7.56 -3.56
CA LEU A 136 -7.91 -7.12 -4.39
C LEU A 136 -8.90 -6.25 -3.61
N PHE A 137 -9.34 -6.69 -2.43
CA PHE A 137 -10.24 -5.89 -1.59
C PHE A 137 -9.60 -4.58 -1.16
N SER A 138 -8.33 -4.61 -0.76
CA SER A 138 -7.60 -3.41 -0.31
C SER A 138 -7.45 -2.39 -1.44
N LEU A 139 -7.16 -2.84 -2.65
CA LEU A 139 -7.06 -2.01 -3.84
C LEU A 139 -8.41 -1.40 -4.23
N VAL A 140 -9.48 -2.20 -4.22
CA VAL A 140 -10.83 -1.70 -4.49
C VAL A 140 -11.18 -0.60 -3.49
N ILE A 141 -10.91 -0.79 -2.21
CA ILE A 141 -11.15 0.24 -1.18
C ILE A 141 -10.28 1.48 -1.41
N TYR A 142 -8.99 1.30 -1.72
CA TYR A 142 -8.11 2.43 -2.04
C TYR A 142 -8.70 3.29 -3.16
N TYR A 143 -9.07 2.66 -4.27
CA TYR A 143 -9.61 3.37 -5.42
C TYR A 143 -11.03 3.92 -5.19
N MET A 144 -11.85 3.27 -4.38
CA MET A 144 -13.15 3.82 -3.97
C MET A 144 -12.98 5.12 -3.20
N ILE A 145 -12.09 5.16 -2.22
CA ILE A 145 -11.82 6.37 -1.43
C ILE A 145 -11.23 7.46 -2.33
N TYR A 146 -10.25 7.09 -3.16
CA TYR A 146 -9.67 8.00 -4.12
C TYR A 146 -10.75 8.59 -5.05
N THR A 147 -11.65 7.76 -5.59
CA THR A 147 -12.77 8.19 -6.43
C THR A 147 -13.71 9.14 -5.71
N LEU A 148 -14.09 8.83 -4.46
CA LEU A 148 -14.97 9.68 -3.68
C LEU A 148 -14.38 11.09 -3.44
N MET A 149 -13.07 11.16 -3.20
CA MET A 149 -12.39 12.46 -2.97
C MET A 149 -12.17 13.25 -4.26
N TYR A 150 -12.12 12.58 -5.41
CA TYR A 150 -11.88 13.19 -6.73
C TYR A 150 -13.09 13.10 -7.67
N LEU A 151 -14.28 12.97 -7.14
CA LEU A 151 -15.50 12.69 -7.92
C LEU A 151 -15.71 13.64 -9.11
N TYR A 152 -15.35 14.90 -8.94
CA TYR A 152 -15.46 15.91 -10.00
C TYR A 152 -14.51 15.66 -11.19
N GLN A 153 -13.27 15.23 -10.92
CA GLN A 153 -12.29 14.90 -11.98
C GLN A 153 -12.62 13.57 -12.65
N VAL A 154 -13.17 12.65 -11.90
CA VAL A 154 -13.55 11.31 -12.35
C VAL A 154 -14.58 11.33 -13.48
N ILE A 155 -15.52 12.26 -13.45
CA ILE A 155 -16.61 12.35 -14.44
C ILE A 155 -16.07 12.87 -15.80
N GLN A 156 -14.99 13.68 -15.79
CA GLN A 156 -14.50 14.34 -17.00
C GLN A 156 -13.49 13.52 -17.82
N ASP A 157 -12.71 12.61 -17.22
CA ASP A 157 -11.48 12.06 -17.83
C ASP A 157 -11.53 10.58 -18.26
N GLY A 158 -12.70 9.99 -18.49
CA GLY A 158 -12.77 8.56 -18.83
C GLY A 158 -12.19 7.66 -17.70
N TYR A 159 -12.35 8.09 -16.48
CA TYR A 159 -11.80 7.50 -15.26
C TYR A 159 -12.09 6.00 -15.12
N TRP A 160 -13.29 5.55 -15.49
CA TRP A 160 -13.67 4.15 -15.36
C TRP A 160 -12.77 3.21 -16.17
N ASN A 161 -12.41 3.61 -17.38
CA ASN A 161 -11.48 2.83 -18.20
C ASN A 161 -10.11 2.72 -17.53
N LYS A 162 -9.58 3.86 -17.07
CA LYS A 162 -8.34 3.91 -16.29
C LYS A 162 -8.42 3.04 -15.03
N TYR A 163 -9.53 3.10 -14.29
CA TYR A 163 -9.78 2.33 -13.09
C TYR A 163 -9.69 0.81 -13.35
N PHE A 164 -10.40 0.31 -14.35
CA PHE A 164 -10.39 -1.12 -14.68
C PHE A 164 -9.02 -1.58 -15.19
N ILE A 165 -8.34 -0.79 -16.01
CA ILE A 165 -6.99 -1.11 -16.48
C ILE A 165 -6.03 -1.19 -15.30
N THR A 166 -6.10 -0.22 -14.37
CA THR A 166 -5.25 -0.18 -13.19
C THR A 166 -5.45 -1.42 -12.33
N ILE A 167 -6.70 -1.78 -12.01
CA ILE A 167 -7.00 -3.01 -11.25
C ILE A 167 -6.48 -4.25 -11.98
N GLY A 168 -6.65 -4.32 -13.30
CA GLY A 168 -6.15 -5.45 -14.10
C GLY A 168 -4.63 -5.62 -14.00
N ILE A 169 -3.87 -4.53 -14.07
CA ILE A 169 -2.40 -4.55 -13.92
C ILE A 169 -2.03 -5.00 -12.50
N GLU A 170 -2.70 -4.48 -11.48
CA GLU A 170 -2.40 -4.81 -10.09
C GLU A 170 -2.70 -6.26 -9.76
N ILE A 171 -3.75 -6.84 -10.32
CA ILE A 171 -4.02 -8.28 -10.24
C ILE A 171 -2.83 -9.07 -10.79
N LEU A 172 -2.29 -8.67 -11.93
CA LEU A 172 -1.10 -9.34 -12.52
C LEU A 172 0.14 -9.19 -11.63
N ILE A 173 0.34 -8.03 -11.00
CA ILE A 173 1.47 -7.80 -10.08
C ILE A 173 1.34 -8.65 -8.81
N CYS A 174 0.12 -8.90 -8.33
CA CYS A 174 -0.09 -9.76 -7.16
C CYS A 174 0.32 -11.22 -7.38
N LEU A 175 0.38 -11.71 -8.63
CA LEU A 175 0.81 -13.09 -8.95
C LEU A 175 2.23 -13.41 -8.45
N PRO A 176 3.28 -12.65 -8.85
CA PRO A 176 4.63 -12.90 -8.37
C PRO A 176 4.76 -12.71 -6.85
N ILE A 177 4.03 -11.76 -6.27
CA ILE A 177 4.04 -11.52 -4.82
C ILE A 177 3.48 -12.74 -4.07
N ALA A 178 2.35 -13.29 -4.54
CA ALA A 178 1.77 -14.51 -3.98
C ALA A 178 2.73 -15.71 -4.09
N TYR A 179 3.46 -15.81 -5.20
CA TYR A 179 4.47 -16.84 -5.39
C TYR A 179 5.63 -16.69 -4.40
N ILE A 180 6.13 -15.47 -4.19
CA ILE A 180 7.20 -15.18 -3.21
C ILE A 180 6.74 -15.51 -1.79
N ASP A 181 5.53 -15.10 -1.39
CA ASP A 181 4.99 -15.43 -0.05
C ASP A 181 4.90 -16.95 0.17
N LYS A 182 4.54 -17.71 -0.88
CA LYS A 182 4.52 -19.17 -0.82
C LYS A 182 5.91 -19.78 -0.62
N GLN A 183 6.94 -19.23 -1.28
CA GLN A 183 8.31 -19.73 -1.13
C GLN A 183 8.87 -19.44 0.27
N ILE A 184 8.61 -18.28 0.83
CA ILE A 184 9.00 -17.92 2.20
C ILE A 184 8.38 -18.89 3.23
N LYS A 185 7.17 -19.40 2.96
CA LYS A 185 6.51 -20.41 3.84
C LYS A 185 7.13 -21.81 3.75
N ARG A 186 7.75 -22.15 2.61
CA ARG A 186 8.39 -23.46 2.42
C ARG A 186 9.78 -23.57 3.03
N GLY A 187 10.44 -22.46 3.26
CA GLY A 187 11.79 -22.39 3.85
C GLY A 187 11.81 -22.42 5.40
N ARG A 188 10.66 -22.63 6.06
CA ARG A 188 10.52 -22.84 7.49
C ARG A 188 9.90 -24.22 7.74
#